data_2250aefd15a3ba1cd499cdd2b168fd29
#
_entry.id   2250aefd15a3ba1cd499cdd2b168fd29
#
_cell.length_a   1.000
_cell.length_b   1.000
_cell.length_c   1.000
_cell.angle_alpha   90.00
_cell.angle_beta   90.00
_cell.angle_gamma   90.00
#
_symmetry.space_group_name_H-M   'P 1'
#
loop_
_entity.id
_entity.type
_entity.pdbx_description
1 polymer ?
#
loop_
_entity_poly.entity_id
_entity_poly.type
_entity_poly.pdbx_seq_one_letter_code
_entity_poly.pdbx_strand_id
1 'polypeptide(L)'
;YIASLPTLLFAQFVYNINLMILLGAGAMLCFARYARTGRVGFGLAYAALAGLATVAKPNAEIVLLALLICALLHGWANRDVKIVLFAALSFAIGKGAFAAVAAWYGKQGGVDFRANVSMLARLAMGMQESPIAAGWYNKYIEQFFAADVTAQQEKEQALAAIGARLGWMRENPAAALAFYREKLLTQWLDPAYDSLWMGELSEKVGRYNGLIGSIYRRKDGLRTLMDGYMDAMQTAVYALSALGGARLMKKKDGMAALALPVTILGGALYHLIFEAKAQYAYPYMVYMLPLAAIGLCRLEEGIKGLWKTKERRR
;
A
#
# COMPACT_ATOMS: atom_id res chain seq x y z
N TYR A 1 -15.84 -5.61 -1.88
CA TYR A 1 -15.42 -4.26 -2.24
C TYR A 1 -16.57 -3.25 -2.10
N ILE A 2 -17.72 -3.51 -2.70
CA ILE A 2 -18.89 -2.60 -2.65
C ILE A 2 -19.38 -2.34 -1.21
N ALA A 3 -19.30 -3.32 -0.33
CA ALA A 3 -19.67 -3.20 1.08
C ALA A 3 -18.60 -2.48 1.95
N SER A 4 -17.46 -2.10 1.37
CA SER A 4 -16.40 -1.41 2.10
C SER A 4 -16.73 0.08 2.25
N LEU A 5 -17.12 0.50 3.44
CA LEU A 5 -17.38 1.91 3.74
C LEU A 5 -16.17 2.80 3.46
N PRO A 6 -14.92 2.45 3.81
CA PRO A 6 -13.76 3.23 3.42
C PRO A 6 -13.65 3.46 1.91
N THR A 7 -13.98 2.45 1.09
CA THR A 7 -13.98 2.57 -0.37
C THR A 7 -15.00 3.60 -0.87
N LEU A 8 -16.21 3.58 -0.30
CA LEU A 8 -17.25 4.57 -0.63
C LEU A 8 -16.85 5.98 -0.19
N LEU A 9 -16.23 6.10 0.98
CA LEU A 9 -15.72 7.37 1.49
C LEU A 9 -14.55 7.91 0.66
N PHE A 10 -13.65 7.05 0.17
CA PHE A 10 -12.59 7.45 -0.76
C PHE A 10 -13.10 7.82 -2.15
N ALA A 11 -14.28 7.36 -2.56
CA ALA A 11 -14.84 7.72 -3.87
C ALA A 11 -15.17 9.21 -4.01
N GLN A 12 -15.49 9.88 -2.90
CA GLN A 12 -15.72 11.34 -2.88
C GLN A 12 -14.42 12.15 -2.93
N PHE A 13 -13.28 11.52 -2.71
CA PHE A 13 -11.99 12.18 -2.66
C PHE A 13 -11.26 11.94 -3.99
N VAL A 14 -11.04 13.03 -4.75
CA VAL A 14 -10.31 12.96 -6.03
C VAL A 14 -8.83 12.74 -5.75
N TYR A 15 -8.45 11.51 -5.49
CA TYR A 15 -7.09 11.13 -5.16
C TYR A 15 -6.63 9.93 -6.00
N ASN A 16 -5.39 9.98 -6.43
CA ASN A 16 -4.81 9.00 -7.35
C ASN A 16 -4.67 7.57 -6.80
N ILE A 17 -4.98 7.35 -5.51
CA ILE A 17 -4.86 6.04 -4.87
C ILE A 17 -5.79 5.00 -5.50
N ASN A 18 -7.02 5.38 -5.84
CA ASN A 18 -7.99 4.46 -6.47
C ASN A 18 -7.53 4.03 -7.88
N LEU A 19 -6.96 4.97 -8.66
CA LEU A 19 -6.38 4.66 -9.96
C LEU A 19 -5.17 3.72 -9.81
N MET A 20 -4.30 3.99 -8.86
CA MET A 20 -3.15 3.13 -8.55
C MET A 20 -3.59 1.71 -8.18
N ILE A 21 -4.63 1.56 -7.33
CA ILE A 21 -5.18 0.25 -6.93
C ILE A 21 -5.70 -0.51 -8.13
N LEU A 22 -6.47 0.15 -8.99
CA LEU A 22 -7.04 -0.47 -10.21
C LEU A 22 -5.94 -0.97 -11.15
N LEU A 23 -4.97 -0.12 -11.45
CA LEU A 23 -3.84 -0.45 -12.32
C LEU A 23 -2.98 -1.56 -11.71
N GLY A 24 -2.68 -1.49 -10.41
CA GLY A 24 -1.91 -2.51 -9.69
C GLY A 24 -2.60 -3.86 -9.63
N ALA A 25 -3.90 -3.89 -9.32
CA ALA A 25 -4.69 -5.13 -9.34
C ALA A 25 -4.77 -5.73 -10.75
N GLY A 26 -4.99 -4.89 -11.76
CA GLY A 26 -4.96 -5.30 -13.17
C GLY A 26 -3.61 -5.89 -13.58
N ALA A 27 -2.52 -5.27 -13.16
CA ALA A 27 -1.16 -5.77 -13.41
C ALA A 27 -0.95 -7.15 -12.77
N MET A 28 -1.32 -7.34 -11.49
CA MET A 28 -1.22 -8.64 -10.81
C MET A 28 -2.07 -9.72 -11.49
N LEU A 29 -3.29 -9.38 -11.93
CA LEU A 29 -4.15 -10.30 -12.67
C LEU A 29 -3.52 -10.70 -14.00
N CYS A 30 -3.01 -9.74 -14.78
CA CYS A 30 -2.35 -10.00 -16.06
C CYS A 30 -1.06 -10.80 -15.86
N PHE A 31 -0.27 -10.51 -14.82
CA PHE A 31 0.89 -11.30 -14.43
C PHE A 31 0.52 -12.77 -14.16
N ALA A 32 -0.50 -13.00 -13.33
CA ALA A 32 -0.98 -14.34 -13.02
C ALA A 32 -1.53 -15.07 -14.27
N ARG A 33 -2.20 -14.36 -15.16
CA ARG A 33 -2.66 -14.92 -16.45
C ARG A 33 -1.50 -15.26 -17.38
N TYR A 34 -0.49 -14.39 -17.47
CA TYR A 34 0.73 -14.67 -18.23
C TYR A 34 1.44 -15.93 -17.69
N ALA A 35 1.70 -15.97 -16.39
CA ALA A 35 2.39 -17.08 -15.75
C ALA A 35 1.69 -18.44 -15.96
N ARG A 36 0.36 -18.45 -16.16
CA ARG A 36 -0.43 -19.67 -16.42
C ARG A 36 -0.54 -20.03 -17.88
N THR A 37 -0.50 -19.06 -18.79
CA THR A 37 -0.86 -19.27 -20.20
C THR A 37 0.30 -19.04 -21.18
N GLY A 38 1.36 -18.36 -20.77
CA GLY A 38 2.47 -17.93 -21.61
C GLY A 38 2.10 -16.91 -22.69
N ARG A 39 0.84 -16.39 -22.70
CA ARG A 39 0.37 -15.47 -23.75
C ARG A 39 1.00 -14.09 -23.61
N VAL A 40 1.79 -13.68 -24.60
CA VAL A 40 2.54 -12.41 -24.64
C VAL A 40 1.64 -11.19 -24.37
N GLY A 41 0.39 -11.18 -24.87
CA GLY A 41 -0.53 -10.08 -24.62
C GLY A 41 -0.78 -9.80 -23.13
N PHE A 42 -0.84 -10.83 -22.27
CA PHE A 42 -0.93 -10.63 -20.82
C PHE A 42 0.39 -10.11 -20.24
N GLY A 43 1.54 -10.51 -20.77
CA GLY A 43 2.84 -9.98 -20.37
C GLY A 43 2.98 -8.49 -20.66
N LEU A 44 2.60 -8.06 -21.87
CA LEU A 44 2.58 -6.65 -22.27
C LEU A 44 1.58 -5.84 -21.45
N ALA A 45 0.39 -6.40 -21.20
CA ALA A 45 -0.65 -5.74 -20.41
C ALA A 45 -0.18 -5.52 -18.96
N TYR A 46 0.43 -6.52 -18.31
CA TYR A 46 0.94 -6.32 -16.96
C TYR A 46 2.08 -5.31 -16.92
N ALA A 47 2.98 -5.31 -17.93
CA ALA A 47 4.06 -4.34 -18.00
C ALA A 47 3.53 -2.91 -18.12
N ALA A 48 2.54 -2.69 -18.98
CA ALA A 48 1.91 -1.39 -19.14
C ALA A 48 1.17 -0.93 -17.88
N LEU A 49 0.31 -1.80 -17.32
CA LEU A 49 -0.49 -1.46 -16.14
C LEU A 49 0.38 -1.20 -14.90
N ALA A 50 1.42 -2.02 -14.66
CA ALA A 50 2.32 -1.82 -13.53
C ALA A 50 3.15 -0.54 -13.68
N GLY A 51 3.66 -0.27 -14.89
CA GLY A 51 4.39 0.98 -15.18
C GLY A 51 3.51 2.21 -15.01
N LEU A 52 2.28 2.20 -15.55
CA LEU A 52 1.34 3.31 -15.41
C LEU A 52 0.87 3.51 -13.95
N ALA A 53 0.80 2.45 -13.15
CA ALA A 53 0.47 2.57 -11.72
C ALA A 53 1.49 3.45 -10.98
N THR A 54 2.79 3.37 -11.32
CA THR A 54 3.83 4.22 -10.70
C THR A 54 3.72 5.68 -11.12
N VAL A 55 3.23 5.95 -12.33
CA VAL A 55 2.92 7.32 -12.78
C VAL A 55 1.72 7.89 -12.02
N ALA A 56 0.70 7.06 -11.80
CA ALA A 56 -0.47 7.46 -11.00
C ALA A 56 -0.08 7.78 -9.55
N LYS A 57 0.76 6.93 -8.93
CA LYS A 57 1.27 7.15 -7.57
C LYS A 57 2.60 6.43 -7.36
N PRO A 58 3.67 7.13 -6.91
CA PRO A 58 5.00 6.51 -6.71
C PRO A 58 4.98 5.27 -5.80
N ASN A 59 4.10 5.20 -4.81
CA ASN A 59 3.98 4.03 -3.92
C ASN A 59 3.64 2.73 -4.67
N ALA A 60 3.17 2.79 -5.92
CA ALA A 60 3.00 1.61 -6.78
C ALA A 60 4.33 0.93 -7.14
N GLU A 61 5.48 1.56 -6.89
CA GLU A 61 6.79 0.89 -7.01
C GLU A 61 6.87 -0.36 -6.13
N ILE A 62 6.11 -0.42 -5.01
CA ILE A 62 6.02 -1.61 -4.16
C ILE A 62 5.39 -2.78 -4.93
N VAL A 63 4.31 -2.51 -5.68
CA VAL A 63 3.69 -3.52 -6.57
C VAL A 63 4.66 -3.96 -7.65
N LEU A 64 5.37 -3.00 -8.24
CA LEU A 64 6.36 -3.25 -9.29
C LEU A 64 7.49 -4.17 -8.80
N LEU A 65 8.04 -3.87 -7.62
CA LEU A 65 9.09 -4.68 -6.98
C LEU A 65 8.58 -6.07 -6.62
N ALA A 66 7.36 -6.18 -6.10
CA ALA A 66 6.74 -7.46 -5.80
C ALA A 66 6.57 -8.32 -7.06
N LEU A 67 6.11 -7.72 -8.16
CA LEU A 67 5.99 -8.41 -9.46
C LEU A 67 7.35 -8.80 -10.02
N LEU A 68 8.39 -7.97 -9.86
CA LEU A 68 9.75 -8.31 -10.24
C LEU A 68 10.27 -9.52 -9.46
N ILE A 69 10.12 -9.53 -8.14
CA ILE A 69 10.52 -10.68 -7.30
C ILE A 69 9.80 -11.96 -7.76
N CYS A 70 8.48 -11.88 -7.97
CA CYS A 70 7.70 -13.02 -8.44
C CYS A 70 8.10 -13.44 -9.87
N ALA A 71 8.44 -12.47 -10.74
CA ALA A 71 8.91 -12.75 -12.10
C ALA A 71 10.27 -13.45 -12.09
N LEU A 72 11.20 -13.02 -11.24
CA LEU A 72 12.51 -13.67 -11.09
C LEU A 72 12.37 -15.10 -10.59
N LEU A 73 11.54 -15.32 -9.56
CA LEU A 73 11.28 -16.66 -9.01
C LEU A 73 10.60 -17.57 -10.04
N HIS A 74 9.58 -17.07 -10.74
CA HIS A 74 8.88 -17.81 -11.78
C HIS A 74 9.78 -18.10 -12.98
N GLY A 75 10.51 -17.09 -13.43
CA GLY A 75 11.45 -17.19 -14.56
C GLY A 75 12.54 -18.23 -14.31
N TRP A 76 13.08 -18.26 -13.09
CA TRP A 76 14.06 -19.28 -12.69
C TRP A 76 13.43 -20.67 -12.70
N ALA A 77 12.31 -20.85 -11.99
CA ALA A 77 11.69 -22.16 -11.83
C ALA A 77 11.19 -22.77 -13.16
N ASN A 78 10.71 -21.93 -14.09
CA ASN A 78 10.12 -22.36 -15.37
C ASN A 78 10.98 -22.05 -16.58
N ARG A 79 12.19 -21.50 -16.40
CA ARG A 79 13.09 -21.04 -17.47
C ARG A 79 12.43 -20.03 -18.41
N ASP A 80 11.51 -19.22 -17.88
CA ASP A 80 10.78 -18.20 -18.64
C ASP A 80 11.42 -16.82 -18.46
N VAL A 81 12.39 -16.51 -19.30
CA VAL A 81 13.07 -15.19 -19.31
C VAL A 81 12.11 -14.06 -19.69
N LYS A 82 11.08 -14.34 -20.51
CA LYS A 82 10.15 -13.31 -21.00
C LYS A 82 9.40 -12.61 -19.87
N ILE A 83 9.02 -13.34 -18.82
CA ILE A 83 8.32 -12.75 -17.64
C ILE A 83 9.20 -11.70 -16.94
N VAL A 84 10.51 -11.94 -16.88
CA VAL A 84 11.49 -10.99 -16.33
C VAL A 84 11.67 -9.78 -17.25
N LEU A 85 11.69 -10.00 -18.56
CA LEU A 85 11.75 -8.89 -19.53
C LEU A 85 10.51 -8.00 -19.45
N PHE A 86 9.32 -8.56 -19.25
CA PHE A 86 8.11 -7.76 -19.02
C PHE A 86 8.18 -6.98 -17.70
N ALA A 87 8.77 -7.55 -16.63
CA ALA A 87 9.00 -6.81 -15.39
C ALA A 87 9.97 -5.63 -15.63
N ALA A 88 11.07 -5.84 -16.34
CA ALA A 88 11.98 -4.76 -16.71
C ALA A 88 11.28 -3.69 -17.56
N LEU A 89 10.43 -4.11 -18.51
CA LEU A 89 9.65 -3.21 -19.35
C LEU A 89 8.70 -2.35 -18.50
N SER A 90 8.10 -2.88 -17.42
CA SER A 90 7.24 -2.08 -16.53
C SER A 90 8.01 -0.94 -15.86
N PHE A 91 9.26 -1.17 -15.44
CA PHE A 91 10.12 -0.08 -14.92
C PHE A 91 10.44 0.95 -16.00
N ALA A 92 10.76 0.50 -17.20
CA ALA A 92 11.05 1.40 -18.33
C ALA A 92 9.83 2.28 -18.69
N ILE A 93 8.64 1.69 -18.72
CA ILE A 93 7.38 2.43 -18.96
C ILE A 93 7.15 3.46 -17.84
N GLY A 94 7.24 3.06 -16.57
CA GLY A 94 7.01 3.96 -15.44
C GLY A 94 7.98 5.13 -15.40
N LYS A 95 9.29 4.87 -15.50
CA LYS A 95 10.31 5.93 -15.52
C LYS A 95 10.25 6.78 -16.77
N GLY A 96 10.03 6.16 -17.95
CA GLY A 96 9.91 6.88 -19.22
C GLY A 96 8.68 7.78 -19.27
N ALA A 97 7.51 7.29 -18.83
CA ALA A 97 6.30 8.09 -18.78
C ALA A 97 6.42 9.26 -17.78
N PHE A 98 6.99 9.01 -16.60
CA PHE A 98 7.26 10.08 -15.62
C PHE A 98 8.22 11.14 -16.21
N ALA A 99 9.32 10.71 -16.84
CA ALA A 99 10.28 11.63 -17.48
C ALA A 99 9.64 12.44 -18.60
N ALA A 100 8.78 11.81 -19.43
CA ALA A 100 8.04 12.49 -20.48
C ALA A 100 7.09 13.56 -19.95
N VAL A 101 6.31 13.24 -18.89
CA VAL A 101 5.41 14.18 -18.21
C VAL A 101 6.20 15.32 -17.58
N ALA A 102 7.28 15.02 -16.86
CA ALA A 102 8.13 16.03 -16.25
C ALA A 102 8.77 16.96 -17.30
N ALA A 103 9.26 16.42 -18.42
CA ALA A 103 9.82 17.20 -19.51
C ALA A 103 8.76 18.10 -20.19
N TRP A 104 7.53 17.58 -20.37
CA TRP A 104 6.42 18.35 -20.94
C TRP A 104 6.08 19.56 -20.09
N TYR A 105 5.80 19.35 -18.79
CA TYR A 105 5.46 20.43 -17.87
C TYR A 105 6.64 21.37 -17.59
N GLY A 106 7.87 20.86 -17.56
CA GLY A 106 9.08 21.66 -17.42
C GLY A 106 9.24 22.68 -18.56
N LYS A 107 8.97 22.26 -19.82
CA LYS A 107 8.97 23.16 -20.98
C LYS A 107 7.87 24.23 -20.90
N GLN A 108 6.67 23.87 -20.43
CA GLN A 108 5.54 24.78 -20.35
C GLN A 108 5.71 25.81 -19.22
N GLY A 109 6.20 25.38 -18.05
CA GLY A 109 6.23 26.18 -16.84
C GLY A 109 7.61 26.78 -16.48
N GLY A 110 8.67 26.44 -17.22
CA GLY A 110 10.05 26.84 -16.88
C GLY A 110 10.55 26.24 -15.56
N VAL A 111 9.91 25.15 -15.08
CA VAL A 111 10.20 24.53 -13.78
C VAL A 111 11.05 23.27 -13.99
N ASP A 112 12.13 23.14 -13.21
CA ASP A 112 12.92 21.89 -13.17
C ASP A 112 12.32 20.91 -12.15
N PHE A 113 11.55 19.93 -12.65
CA PHE A 113 10.96 18.86 -11.81
C PHE A 113 11.99 17.84 -11.30
N ARG A 114 13.29 17.99 -11.60
CA ARG A 114 14.36 17.14 -11.07
C ARG A 114 14.75 17.51 -9.63
N ALA A 115 14.40 18.70 -9.17
CA ALA A 115 14.61 19.17 -7.80
C ALA A 115 13.55 18.55 -6.85
N ASN A 116 13.57 17.23 -6.68
CA ASN A 116 12.67 16.54 -5.76
C ASN A 116 13.44 16.11 -4.51
N VAL A 117 12.79 16.19 -3.35
CA VAL A 117 13.38 15.74 -2.08
C VAL A 117 13.80 14.27 -2.18
N SER A 118 15.02 13.96 -1.74
CA SER A 118 15.61 12.63 -1.88
C SER A 118 14.90 11.57 -1.04
N MET A 119 15.11 10.31 -1.41
CA MET A 119 14.64 9.17 -0.61
C MET A 119 15.29 9.13 0.78
N LEU A 120 16.51 9.66 0.94
CA LEU A 120 17.19 9.74 2.24
C LEU A 120 16.47 10.70 3.19
N ALA A 121 16.06 11.89 2.72
CA ALA A 121 15.30 12.83 3.53
C ALA A 121 13.92 12.26 3.91
N ARG A 122 13.25 11.53 3.00
CA ARG A 122 11.99 10.82 3.29
C ARG A 122 12.18 9.68 4.31
N LEU A 123 13.31 8.98 4.24
CA LEU A 123 13.70 7.98 5.22
C LEU A 123 13.92 8.62 6.59
N ALA A 124 14.70 9.69 6.65
CA ALA A 124 14.95 10.44 7.89
C ALA A 124 13.65 10.91 8.54
N MET A 125 12.71 11.46 7.73
CA MET A 125 11.38 11.85 8.18
C MET A 125 10.59 10.69 8.79
N GLY A 126 10.55 9.53 8.10
CA GLY A 126 9.81 8.36 8.54
C GLY A 126 10.35 7.69 9.81
N MET A 127 11.60 8.01 10.21
CA MET A 127 12.23 7.52 11.45
C MET A 127 12.02 8.46 12.64
N GLN A 128 11.36 9.59 12.48
CA GLN A 128 11.19 10.61 13.52
C GLN A 128 9.76 10.61 14.08
N GLU A 129 9.62 11.19 15.27
CA GLU A 129 8.32 11.49 15.86
C GLU A 129 7.57 12.54 15.04
N SER A 130 6.26 12.51 15.12
CA SER A 130 5.35 13.50 14.55
C SER A 130 4.32 13.92 15.61
N PRO A 131 3.75 15.13 15.49
CA PRO A 131 2.65 15.56 16.38
C PRO A 131 1.41 14.67 16.32
N ILE A 132 1.27 13.86 15.26
CA ILE A 132 0.09 12.98 15.05
C ILE A 132 0.39 11.59 15.59
N ALA A 133 1.46 10.94 15.12
CA ALA A 133 1.87 9.60 15.51
C ALA A 133 3.30 9.31 15.03
N ALA A 134 3.93 8.29 15.59
CA ALA A 134 5.28 7.88 15.25
C ALA A 134 5.47 7.63 13.75
N GLY A 135 6.44 8.31 13.14
CA GLY A 135 6.79 8.14 11.74
C GLY A 135 5.79 8.70 10.71
N TRP A 136 4.79 9.48 11.17
CA TRP A 136 3.90 10.23 10.28
C TRP A 136 4.59 11.51 9.79
N TYR A 137 3.96 12.20 8.83
CA TYR A 137 4.46 13.45 8.29
C TYR A 137 4.69 14.48 9.41
N ASN A 138 5.94 14.98 9.52
CA ASN A 138 6.39 15.89 10.57
C ASN A 138 7.02 17.17 10.03
N LYS A 139 6.85 17.47 8.75
CA LYS A 139 7.41 18.63 8.04
C LYS A 139 8.93 18.61 7.86
N TYR A 140 9.64 17.59 8.31
CA TYR A 140 11.10 17.50 8.18
C TYR A 140 11.60 17.80 6.76
N ILE A 141 10.89 17.33 5.73
CA ILE A 141 11.28 17.52 4.34
C ILE A 141 11.06 18.94 3.82
N GLU A 142 10.23 19.77 4.50
CA GLU A 142 9.91 21.12 4.04
C GLU A 142 11.15 22.05 4.07
N GLN A 143 12.10 21.81 4.96
CA GLN A 143 13.35 22.56 5.03
C GLN A 143 14.19 22.45 3.75
N PHE A 144 13.99 21.41 2.95
CA PHE A 144 14.69 21.16 1.69
C PHE A 144 14.00 21.78 0.48
N PHE A 145 12.85 22.43 0.66
CA PHE A 145 12.19 23.13 -0.43
C PHE A 145 12.73 24.54 -0.68
N ALA A 146 13.60 25.03 0.21
CA ALA A 146 14.25 26.31 0.03
C ALA A 146 15.21 26.26 -1.17
N ALA A 147 15.21 27.32 -1.98
CA ALA A 147 15.95 27.37 -3.25
C ALA A 147 17.49 27.33 -3.09
N ASP A 148 17.99 27.61 -1.90
CA ASP A 148 19.41 27.66 -1.55
C ASP A 148 19.98 26.33 -1.02
N VAL A 149 19.13 25.32 -0.80
CA VAL A 149 19.58 24.00 -0.35
C VAL A 149 20.04 23.15 -1.54
N THR A 150 21.32 22.84 -1.57
CA THR A 150 21.87 21.94 -2.60
C THR A 150 21.57 20.47 -2.30
N ALA A 151 21.52 19.63 -3.35
CA ALA A 151 21.33 18.19 -3.19
C ALA A 151 22.38 17.51 -2.29
N GLN A 152 23.60 18.07 -2.25
CA GLN A 152 24.67 17.57 -1.38
C GLN A 152 24.37 17.91 0.09
N GLN A 153 23.96 19.13 0.38
CA GLN A 153 23.57 19.56 1.72
C GLN A 153 22.37 18.79 2.25
N GLU A 154 21.33 18.57 1.42
CA GLU A 154 20.19 17.71 1.75
C GLU A 154 20.64 16.30 2.13
N LYS A 155 21.51 15.68 1.30
CA LYS A 155 22.03 14.33 1.56
C LYS A 155 22.81 14.26 2.89
N GLU A 156 23.68 15.23 3.15
CA GLU A 156 24.48 15.27 4.39
C GLU A 156 23.58 15.42 5.62
N GLN A 157 22.63 16.33 5.58
CA GLN A 157 21.68 16.55 6.68
C GLN A 157 20.78 15.33 6.91
N ALA A 158 20.29 14.71 5.84
CA ALA A 158 19.48 13.50 5.94
C ALA A 158 20.28 12.33 6.55
N LEU A 159 21.53 12.12 6.12
CA LEU A 159 22.38 11.08 6.68
C LEU A 159 22.73 11.34 8.14
N ALA A 160 23.00 12.60 8.52
CA ALA A 160 23.23 12.98 9.89
C ALA A 160 22.00 12.71 10.78
N ALA A 161 20.81 13.06 10.32
CA ALA A 161 19.56 12.80 11.02
C ALA A 161 19.28 11.29 11.19
N ILE A 162 19.51 10.50 10.14
CA ILE A 162 19.40 9.03 10.20
C ILE A 162 20.40 8.47 11.22
N GLY A 163 21.65 8.89 11.15
CA GLY A 163 22.71 8.44 12.07
C GLY A 163 22.38 8.75 13.52
N ALA A 164 21.95 9.99 13.80
CA ALA A 164 21.53 10.42 15.14
C ALA A 164 20.33 9.57 15.65
N ARG A 165 19.34 9.32 14.79
CA ARG A 165 18.17 8.51 15.17
C ARG A 165 18.53 7.05 15.43
N LEU A 166 19.41 6.45 14.62
CA LEU A 166 19.91 5.08 14.85
C LEU A 166 20.73 4.99 16.16
N GLY A 167 21.57 6.00 16.45
CA GLY A 167 22.28 6.11 17.73
C GLY A 167 21.32 6.14 18.91
N TRP A 168 20.32 7.02 18.86
CA TRP A 168 19.29 7.12 19.88
C TRP A 168 18.52 5.79 20.07
N MET A 169 18.14 5.11 18.99
CA MET A 169 17.44 3.81 19.05
C MET A 169 18.31 2.73 19.71
N ARG A 170 19.61 2.74 19.45
CA ARG A 170 20.55 1.80 20.06
C ARG A 170 20.68 2.04 21.56
N GLU A 171 20.71 3.29 21.99
CA GLU A 171 20.79 3.68 23.41
C GLU A 171 19.46 3.49 24.15
N ASN A 172 18.32 3.54 23.43
CA ASN A 172 16.97 3.48 23.98
C ASN A 172 16.12 2.39 23.32
N PRO A 173 16.47 1.08 23.41
CA PRO A 173 15.83 0.02 22.65
C PRO A 173 14.35 -0.16 22.99
N ALA A 174 13.94 0.05 24.25
CA ALA A 174 12.54 -0.02 24.64
C ALA A 174 11.69 1.10 24.02
N ALA A 175 12.23 2.33 23.95
CA ALA A 175 11.57 3.45 23.29
C ALA A 175 11.53 3.27 21.76
N ALA A 176 12.59 2.70 21.16
CA ALA A 176 12.61 2.35 19.74
C ALA A 176 11.52 1.30 19.41
N LEU A 177 11.36 0.29 20.25
CA LEU A 177 10.27 -0.71 20.08
C LEU A 177 8.90 -0.05 20.22
N ALA A 178 8.71 0.84 21.17
CA ALA A 178 7.46 1.58 21.36
C ALA A 178 7.14 2.44 20.12
N PHE A 179 8.14 3.15 19.56
CA PHE A 179 8.01 3.92 18.33
C PHE A 179 7.53 3.06 17.15
N TYR A 180 8.18 1.93 16.88
CA TYR A 180 7.79 1.06 15.77
C TYR A 180 6.45 0.37 16.00
N ARG A 181 6.12 0.01 17.26
CA ARG A 181 4.81 -0.51 17.62
C ARG A 181 3.71 0.52 17.32
N GLU A 182 3.87 1.76 17.77
CA GLU A 182 2.92 2.85 17.49
C GLU A 182 2.78 3.09 15.99
N LYS A 183 3.90 3.17 15.27
CA LYS A 183 3.94 3.36 13.83
C LYS A 183 3.13 2.28 13.08
N LEU A 184 3.30 1.01 13.45
CA LEU A 184 2.53 -0.09 12.87
C LEU A 184 1.05 -0.01 13.23
N LEU A 185 0.72 0.22 14.51
CA LEU A 185 -0.66 0.23 14.97
C LEU A 185 -1.44 1.37 14.32
N THR A 186 -0.89 2.59 14.30
CA THR A 186 -1.58 3.77 13.75
C THR A 186 -1.77 3.70 12.24
N GLN A 187 -0.92 2.95 11.54
CA GLN A 187 -1.08 2.75 10.10
C GLN A 187 -2.06 1.63 9.75
N TRP A 188 -1.99 0.49 10.47
CA TRP A 188 -2.69 -0.73 10.03
C TRP A 188 -3.99 -1.02 10.80
N LEU A 189 -4.25 -0.35 11.91
CA LEU A 189 -5.46 -0.57 12.71
C LEU A 189 -6.50 0.54 12.58
N ASP A 190 -6.28 1.57 11.77
CA ASP A 190 -7.36 2.52 11.44
C ASP A 190 -8.29 1.90 10.38
N PRO A 191 -9.51 1.49 10.75
CA PRO A 191 -10.43 0.84 9.83
C PRO A 191 -11.03 1.79 8.82
N ALA A 192 -10.95 3.09 9.06
CA ALA A 192 -11.37 4.15 8.14
C ALA A 192 -10.29 4.52 7.13
N TYR A 193 -9.02 4.11 7.36
CA TYR A 193 -7.87 4.46 6.50
C TYR A 193 -7.77 5.95 6.23
N ASP A 194 -8.00 6.81 7.21
CA ASP A 194 -8.07 8.27 7.09
C ASP A 194 -9.17 8.80 6.13
N SER A 195 -10.04 7.97 5.57
CA SER A 195 -11.06 8.40 4.60
C SER A 195 -12.03 9.44 5.14
N LEU A 196 -12.25 9.45 6.46
CA LEU A 196 -13.09 10.42 7.16
C LEU A 196 -12.34 11.69 7.56
N TRP A 197 -11.02 11.69 7.49
CA TRP A 197 -10.19 12.83 7.86
C TRP A 197 -9.72 13.63 6.64
N MET A 198 -9.55 12.97 5.51
CA MET A 198 -8.93 13.53 4.29
C MET A 198 -9.85 14.45 3.47
N GLY A 199 -11.17 14.48 3.73
CA GLY A 199 -12.10 15.27 2.94
C GLY A 199 -12.24 16.71 3.45
N GLU A 200 -12.55 17.66 2.57
CA GLU A 200 -12.95 19.04 2.95
C GLU A 200 -14.07 19.05 3.99
N LEU A 201 -14.89 18.01 4.00
CA LEU A 201 -15.99 17.83 4.95
C LEU A 201 -15.48 17.70 6.38
N SER A 202 -14.28 17.15 6.61
CA SER A 202 -13.70 17.02 7.95
C SER A 202 -13.38 18.36 8.60
N GLU A 203 -12.92 19.32 7.82
CA GLU A 203 -12.61 20.67 8.29
C GLU A 203 -13.87 21.52 8.56
N LYS A 204 -14.97 21.16 7.90
CA LYS A 204 -16.24 21.89 7.95
C LYS A 204 -17.33 21.17 8.74
N VAL A 205 -16.99 20.17 9.54
CA VAL A 205 -17.94 19.30 10.27
C VAL A 205 -18.98 20.10 11.07
N GLY A 206 -18.61 21.22 11.65
CA GLY A 206 -19.54 22.09 12.40
C GLY A 206 -20.62 22.77 11.54
N ARG A 207 -20.46 22.78 10.20
CA ARG A 207 -21.40 23.42 9.27
C ARG A 207 -22.42 22.46 8.66
N TYR A 208 -22.23 21.14 8.84
CA TYR A 208 -23.12 20.14 8.26
C TYR A 208 -24.11 19.60 9.30
N ASN A 209 -25.39 19.59 8.90
CA ASN A 209 -26.49 18.97 9.64
C ASN A 209 -26.95 17.68 8.94
N GLY A 210 -27.87 16.96 9.58
CA GLY A 210 -28.43 15.74 9.03
C GLY A 210 -27.37 14.63 8.85
N LEU A 211 -27.55 13.80 7.84
CA LEU A 211 -26.75 12.60 7.60
C LEU A 211 -25.25 12.86 7.51
N ILE A 212 -24.84 13.90 6.77
CA ILE A 212 -23.42 14.24 6.62
C ILE A 212 -22.81 14.61 7.97
N GLY A 213 -23.49 15.44 8.77
CA GLY A 213 -23.06 15.80 10.11
C GLY A 213 -22.90 14.57 11.02
N SER A 214 -23.84 13.62 10.94
CA SER A 214 -23.78 12.37 11.72
C SER A 214 -22.62 11.45 11.32
N ILE A 215 -22.25 11.41 10.05
CA ILE A 215 -21.09 10.63 9.56
C ILE A 215 -19.76 11.20 10.11
N TYR A 216 -19.60 12.52 10.13
CA TYR A 216 -18.33 13.14 10.49
C TYR A 216 -18.16 13.47 11.97
N ARG A 217 -19.26 13.57 12.76
CA ARG A 217 -19.18 13.84 14.20
C ARG A 217 -18.80 12.58 14.97
N ARG A 218 -17.63 12.56 15.60
CA ARG A 218 -17.06 11.40 16.31
C ARG A 218 -17.95 10.77 17.39
N LYS A 219 -18.87 11.53 18.00
CA LYS A 219 -19.74 11.05 19.10
C LYS A 219 -21.18 10.77 18.63
N ASP A 220 -21.44 10.82 17.33
CA ASP A 220 -22.76 10.52 16.78
C ASP A 220 -22.98 8.98 16.73
N GLY A 221 -24.23 8.55 16.99
CA GLY A 221 -24.58 7.13 16.99
C GLY A 221 -24.35 6.45 15.63
N LEU A 222 -24.64 7.15 14.53
CA LEU A 222 -24.37 6.63 13.19
C LEU A 222 -22.86 6.45 12.95
N ARG A 223 -22.05 7.43 13.37
CA ARG A 223 -20.59 7.33 13.26
C ARG A 223 -20.06 6.14 14.07
N THR A 224 -20.52 5.95 15.28
CA THR A 224 -20.14 4.82 16.14
C THR A 224 -20.49 3.48 15.48
N LEU A 225 -21.67 3.38 14.86
CA LEU A 225 -22.08 2.18 14.13
C LEU A 225 -21.18 1.92 12.92
N MET A 226 -20.85 2.97 12.16
CA MET A 226 -19.95 2.89 11.00
C MET A 226 -18.54 2.45 11.43
N ASP A 227 -18.00 3.02 12.49
CA ASP A 227 -16.68 2.66 13.00
C ASP A 227 -16.66 1.19 13.42
N GLY A 228 -17.66 0.70 14.18
CA GLY A 228 -17.79 -0.71 14.56
C GLY A 228 -17.92 -1.66 13.35
N TYR A 229 -18.67 -1.26 12.32
CA TYR A 229 -18.75 -2.03 11.07
C TYR A 229 -17.41 -2.10 10.35
N MET A 230 -16.68 -0.98 10.24
CA MET A 230 -15.37 -0.92 9.58
C MET A 230 -14.34 -1.75 10.35
N ASP A 231 -14.34 -1.71 11.70
CA ASP A 231 -13.49 -2.55 12.56
C ASP A 231 -13.73 -4.04 12.33
N ALA A 232 -15.00 -4.45 12.35
CA ALA A 232 -15.38 -5.84 12.13
C ALA A 232 -14.97 -6.32 10.73
N MET A 233 -15.19 -5.49 9.71
CA MET A 233 -14.80 -5.79 8.33
C MET A 233 -13.29 -5.90 8.18
N GLN A 234 -12.52 -4.96 8.73
CA GLN A 234 -11.05 -4.97 8.67
C GLN A 234 -10.50 -6.23 9.36
N THR A 235 -11.00 -6.54 10.56
CA THR A 235 -10.60 -7.74 11.32
C THR A 235 -10.90 -9.01 10.53
N ALA A 236 -12.10 -9.11 9.92
CA ALA A 236 -12.47 -10.26 9.10
C ALA A 236 -11.56 -10.40 7.87
N VAL A 237 -11.27 -9.29 7.16
CA VAL A 237 -10.36 -9.30 6.01
C VAL A 237 -8.97 -9.76 6.41
N TYR A 238 -8.42 -9.28 7.52
CA TYR A 238 -7.09 -9.67 8.00
C TYR A 238 -7.04 -11.15 8.38
N ALA A 239 -8.00 -11.64 9.19
CA ALA A 239 -8.07 -13.02 9.61
C ALA A 239 -8.25 -13.99 8.42
N LEU A 240 -9.19 -13.70 7.53
CA LEU A 240 -9.44 -14.51 6.35
C LEU A 240 -8.27 -14.48 5.35
N SER A 241 -7.60 -13.32 5.20
CA SER A 241 -6.41 -13.21 4.35
C SER A 241 -5.23 -14.03 4.88
N ALA A 242 -5.05 -14.09 6.19
CA ALA A 242 -4.04 -14.96 6.81
C ALA A 242 -4.33 -16.44 6.52
N LEU A 243 -5.59 -16.87 6.65
CA LEU A 243 -6.03 -18.23 6.30
C LEU A 243 -5.84 -18.54 4.81
N GLY A 244 -6.18 -17.60 3.94
CA GLY A 244 -6.02 -17.72 2.49
C GLY A 244 -4.55 -17.78 2.07
N GLY A 245 -3.71 -16.92 2.63
CA GLY A 245 -2.26 -16.92 2.41
C GLY A 245 -1.60 -18.23 2.85
N ALA A 246 -1.97 -18.74 4.04
CA ALA A 246 -1.50 -20.02 4.53
C ALA A 246 -1.90 -21.21 3.61
N ARG A 247 -3.07 -21.13 2.96
CA ARG A 247 -3.50 -22.13 1.95
C ARG A 247 -2.67 -22.04 0.68
N LEU A 248 -2.39 -20.83 0.19
CA LEU A 248 -1.57 -20.64 -1.02
C LEU A 248 -0.14 -21.16 -0.85
N MET A 249 0.47 -20.94 0.32
CA MET A 249 1.81 -21.47 0.61
C MET A 249 1.90 -23.02 0.61
N LYS A 250 0.80 -23.70 0.95
CA LYS A 250 0.73 -25.16 0.94
C LYS A 250 0.47 -25.76 -0.45
N LYS A 251 -0.11 -24.99 -1.37
CA LYS A 251 -0.34 -25.41 -2.74
C LYS A 251 0.89 -25.09 -3.58
N LYS A 252 1.38 -26.04 -4.33
CA LYS A 252 2.44 -25.83 -5.34
C LYS A 252 1.96 -25.03 -6.57
N ASP A 253 0.90 -24.24 -6.42
CA ASP A 253 0.15 -23.57 -7.51
C ASP A 253 0.87 -22.33 -8.09
N GLY A 254 2.17 -22.39 -8.14
CA GLY A 254 2.95 -21.44 -8.91
C GLY A 254 3.25 -20.13 -8.18
N MET A 255 4.41 -19.59 -8.44
CA MET A 255 4.94 -18.36 -7.82
C MET A 255 4.12 -17.10 -8.15
N ALA A 256 3.27 -17.17 -9.18
CA ALA A 256 2.35 -16.08 -9.54
C ALA A 256 1.31 -15.78 -8.43
N ALA A 257 0.93 -16.78 -7.63
CA ALA A 257 0.02 -16.59 -6.50
C ALA A 257 0.65 -15.80 -5.34
N LEU A 258 1.99 -15.71 -5.31
CA LEU A 258 2.73 -14.96 -4.29
C LEU A 258 2.71 -13.43 -4.52
N ALA A 259 2.29 -12.96 -5.69
CA ALA A 259 2.30 -11.53 -6.00
C ALA A 259 1.52 -10.70 -4.96
N LEU A 260 0.34 -11.18 -4.51
CA LEU A 260 -0.45 -10.50 -3.48
C LEU A 260 0.26 -10.49 -2.11
N PRO A 261 0.65 -11.66 -1.52
CA PRO A 261 1.35 -11.67 -0.24
C PRO A 261 2.66 -10.87 -0.27
N VAL A 262 3.45 -10.96 -1.34
CA VAL A 262 4.71 -10.21 -1.48
C VAL A 262 4.45 -8.71 -1.55
N THR A 263 3.41 -8.26 -2.24
CA THR A 263 3.02 -6.84 -2.27
C THR A 263 2.60 -6.34 -0.89
N ILE A 264 1.79 -7.11 -0.16
CA ILE A 264 1.32 -6.74 1.19
C ILE A 264 2.52 -6.65 2.16
N LEU A 265 3.39 -7.66 2.13
CA LEU A 265 4.61 -7.67 2.94
C LEU A 265 5.55 -6.52 2.56
N GLY A 266 5.74 -6.28 1.26
CA GLY A 266 6.53 -5.16 0.75
C GLY A 266 6.01 -3.81 1.26
N GLY A 267 4.69 -3.62 1.26
CA GLY A 267 4.05 -2.44 1.83
C GLY A 267 4.29 -2.28 3.32
N ALA A 268 4.16 -3.37 4.08
CA ALA A 268 4.41 -3.35 5.52
C ALA A 268 5.87 -2.97 5.82
N LEU A 269 6.82 -3.58 5.13
CA LEU A 269 8.25 -3.30 5.29
C LEU A 269 8.63 -1.88 4.84
N TYR A 270 8.07 -1.42 3.72
CA TYR A 270 8.31 -0.07 3.21
C TYR A 270 7.89 0.99 4.23
N HIS A 271 6.66 0.91 4.72
CA HIS A 271 6.14 1.89 5.66
C HIS A 271 6.68 1.74 7.09
N LEU A 272 7.31 0.62 7.42
CA LEU A 272 8.09 0.50 8.65
C LEU A 272 9.30 1.44 8.62
N ILE A 273 9.89 1.63 7.44
CA ILE A 273 11.11 2.43 7.24
C ILE A 273 10.74 3.90 6.89
N PHE A 274 9.88 4.09 5.90
CA PHE A 274 9.47 5.40 5.40
C PHE A 274 8.25 5.95 6.16
N GLU A 275 7.70 7.08 5.69
CA GLU A 275 6.50 7.69 6.26
C GLU A 275 5.38 6.66 6.40
N ALA A 276 4.76 6.62 7.58
CA ALA A 276 3.54 5.88 7.86
C ALA A 276 2.34 6.83 7.83
N LYS A 277 1.21 6.33 7.35
CA LYS A 277 -0.09 6.97 7.40
C LYS A 277 -1.18 5.93 7.13
N ALA A 278 -2.32 6.01 7.83
CA ALA A 278 -3.37 5.00 7.68
C ALA A 278 -3.88 4.86 6.24
N GLN A 279 -4.02 5.97 5.49
CA GLN A 279 -4.39 5.93 4.07
C GLN A 279 -3.47 5.07 3.19
N TYR A 280 -2.21 4.86 3.59
CA TYR A 280 -1.27 4.04 2.83
C TYR A 280 -1.51 2.55 3.00
N ALA A 281 -2.25 2.13 4.04
CA ALA A 281 -2.66 0.74 4.23
C ALA A 281 -3.89 0.36 3.36
N TYR A 282 -4.68 1.35 2.90
CA TYR A 282 -5.89 1.10 2.12
C TYR A 282 -5.68 0.27 0.84
N PRO A 283 -4.66 0.52 -0.02
CA PRO A 283 -4.39 -0.34 -1.18
C PRO A 283 -4.17 -1.80 -0.81
N TYR A 284 -3.47 -2.05 0.28
CA TYR A 284 -3.15 -3.42 0.70
C TYR A 284 -4.39 -4.12 1.23
N MET A 285 -5.32 -3.41 1.90
CA MET A 285 -6.62 -3.97 2.26
C MET A 285 -7.36 -4.46 1.02
N VAL A 286 -7.38 -3.67 -0.06
CA VAL A 286 -8.01 -4.09 -1.31
C VAL A 286 -7.31 -5.31 -1.91
N TYR A 287 -5.98 -5.35 -1.89
CA TYR A 287 -5.20 -6.50 -2.36
C TYR A 287 -5.33 -7.75 -1.45
N MET A 288 -5.75 -7.57 -0.21
CA MET A 288 -6.08 -8.69 0.69
C MET A 288 -7.42 -9.37 0.34
N LEU A 289 -8.37 -8.69 -0.32
CA LEU A 289 -9.70 -9.26 -0.59
C LEU A 289 -9.68 -10.60 -1.35
N PRO A 290 -8.85 -10.82 -2.39
CA PRO A 290 -8.73 -12.13 -3.02
C PRO A 290 -8.22 -13.21 -2.07
N LEU A 291 -7.28 -12.87 -1.17
CA LEU A 291 -6.79 -13.80 -0.15
C LEU A 291 -7.88 -14.11 0.87
N ALA A 292 -8.63 -13.11 1.30
CA ALA A 292 -9.75 -13.27 2.22
C ALA A 292 -10.84 -14.18 1.61
N ALA A 293 -11.13 -14.05 0.31
CA ALA A 293 -12.06 -14.95 -0.38
C ALA A 293 -11.58 -16.41 -0.36
N ILE A 294 -10.28 -16.66 -0.60
CA ILE A 294 -9.69 -18.00 -0.50
C ILE A 294 -9.79 -18.52 0.94
N GLY A 295 -9.56 -17.67 1.94
CA GLY A 295 -9.68 -18.01 3.35
C GLY A 295 -11.11 -18.36 3.75
N LEU A 296 -12.09 -17.63 3.24
CA LEU A 296 -13.51 -17.89 3.47
C LEU A 296 -13.93 -19.26 2.88
N CYS A 297 -13.54 -19.56 1.65
CA CYS A 297 -13.77 -20.87 1.05
C CYS A 297 -13.17 -22.01 1.90
N ARG A 298 -11.98 -21.81 2.44
CA ARG A 298 -11.34 -22.78 3.32
C ARG A 298 -12.09 -22.97 4.63
N LEU A 299 -12.57 -21.90 5.24
CA LEU A 299 -13.37 -21.94 6.45
C LEU A 299 -14.67 -22.73 6.21
N GLU A 300 -15.34 -22.47 5.10
CA GLU A 300 -16.56 -23.20 4.69
C GLU A 300 -16.29 -24.70 4.50
N GLU A 301 -15.20 -25.08 3.81
CA GLU A 301 -14.78 -26.48 3.64
C GLU A 301 -14.54 -27.18 4.99
N GLY A 302 -13.89 -26.47 5.93
CA GLY A 302 -13.65 -26.95 7.29
C GLY A 302 -14.93 -27.23 8.07
N ILE A 303 -15.87 -26.27 8.03
CA ILE A 303 -17.18 -26.40 8.69
C ILE A 303 -17.96 -27.59 8.10
N LYS A 304 -18.06 -27.70 6.78
CA LYS A 304 -18.73 -28.83 6.11
C LYS A 304 -18.09 -30.19 6.49
N GLY A 305 -16.77 -30.24 6.63
CA GLY A 305 -16.06 -31.44 7.09
C GLY A 305 -16.45 -31.86 8.49
N LEU A 306 -16.56 -30.90 9.42
CA LEU A 306 -16.96 -31.16 10.80
C LEU A 306 -18.42 -31.69 10.90
N TRP A 307 -19.34 -31.15 10.11
CA TRP A 307 -20.73 -31.61 10.05
C TRP A 307 -20.83 -33.06 9.56
N LYS A 308 -20.15 -33.43 8.49
CA LYS A 308 -20.11 -34.82 7.95
C LYS A 308 -19.53 -35.79 8.97
N THR A 309 -18.52 -35.39 9.71
CA THR A 309 -17.93 -36.25 10.75
C THR A 309 -18.87 -36.46 11.93
N LYS A 310 -19.68 -35.46 12.29
CA LYS A 310 -20.67 -35.54 13.35
C LYS A 310 -21.85 -36.45 12.95
N GLU A 311 -22.28 -36.38 11.68
CA GLU A 311 -23.35 -37.28 11.14
C GLU A 311 -22.90 -38.75 11.10
N ARG A 312 -21.62 -39.04 10.82
CA ARG A 312 -21.09 -40.40 10.81
C ARG A 312 -20.90 -41.01 12.19
N ARG A 313 -20.94 -40.19 13.25
CA ARG A 313 -20.79 -40.64 14.65
C ARG A 313 -22.12 -40.84 15.38
N ARG A 314 -23.22 -40.43 14.75
CA ARG A 314 -24.61 -40.70 15.18
C ARG A 314 -25.17 -41.90 14.43
#